data_953989c82d554fd87961c6c1a266ebf3
#
_entry.id   953989c82d554fd87961c6c1a266ebf3
#
_cell.length_a   1.000
_cell.length_b   1.000
_cell.length_c   1.000
_cell.angle_alpha   90.00
_cell.angle_beta   90.00
_cell.angle_gamma   90.00
#
_symmetry.space_group_name_H-M   'P 1'
#
loop_
_entity.id
_entity.type
_entity.pdbx_description
1 polymer ?
#
loop_
_entity_poly.entity_id
_entity_poly.type
_entity_poly.pdbx_seq_one_letter_code
_entity_poly.pdbx_strand_id
1 'polypeptide(L)'
;LTLVSFITLTAIVKLSYTHAPIPSIDSHLQTVAWHLQNNEFLVQISSIIAKFLGDTMGAVIGLVIAGIIFIKDKVSAIWLALVAAIAVGGNTLIKLVIGRDRPDIHRIAAFTDEPGKSFASGHTTFAVVLFGCLFFILLHSLTSVWSKALIGLTAMGLTFLTMFSRVLLGVHYPSDTLGGLLWGLSVICLTYPTYLHYKKLEKPQHYLPKSMRKAV
;
A
#
# COMPACT_ATOMS: atom_id res chain seq x y z
N LEU A 1 -0.41 -16.23 -5.04
CA LEU A 1 0.90 -16.17 -4.38
C LEU A 1 0.90 -15.14 -3.24
N THR A 2 0.59 -13.86 -3.49
CA THR A 2 0.61 -12.78 -2.48
C THR A 2 -0.22 -13.09 -1.23
N LEU A 3 -1.44 -13.60 -1.40
CA LEU A 3 -2.32 -13.96 -0.28
C LEU A 3 -1.72 -15.11 0.56
N VAL A 4 -1.16 -16.12 -0.07
CA VAL A 4 -0.49 -17.22 0.64
C VAL A 4 0.71 -16.71 1.43
N SER A 5 1.56 -15.88 0.80
CA SER A 5 2.70 -15.26 1.49
C SER A 5 2.26 -14.36 2.65
N PHE A 6 1.15 -13.62 2.49
CA PHE A 6 0.56 -12.81 3.55
C PHE A 6 0.10 -13.68 4.74
N ILE A 7 -0.65 -14.75 4.46
CA ILE A 7 -1.14 -15.67 5.50
C ILE A 7 0.04 -16.30 6.25
N THR A 8 1.06 -16.76 5.52
CA THR A 8 2.27 -17.36 6.11
C THR A 8 2.98 -16.38 7.04
N LEU A 9 3.24 -15.15 6.57
CA LEU A 9 3.88 -14.12 7.40
C LEU A 9 3.03 -13.76 8.62
N THR A 10 1.73 -13.64 8.43
CA THR A 10 0.78 -13.36 9.51
C THR A 10 0.79 -14.45 10.58
N ALA A 11 0.82 -15.72 10.17
CA ALA A 11 0.91 -16.85 11.09
C ALA A 11 2.23 -16.83 11.87
N ILE A 12 3.36 -16.58 11.21
CA ILE A 12 4.68 -16.45 11.85
C ILE A 12 4.66 -15.34 12.91
N VAL A 13 4.13 -14.17 12.57
CA VAL A 13 4.04 -13.03 13.50
C VAL A 13 3.14 -13.38 14.68
N LYS A 14 1.97 -13.95 14.43
CA LYS A 14 0.98 -14.28 15.48
C LYS A 14 1.49 -15.32 16.45
N LEU A 15 2.17 -16.35 15.95
CA LEU A 15 2.59 -17.48 16.78
C LEU A 15 3.87 -17.21 17.59
N SER A 16 4.77 -16.35 17.08
CA SER A 16 6.12 -16.25 17.65
C SER A 16 6.64 -14.84 17.89
N TYR A 17 6.07 -13.79 17.22
CA TYR A 17 6.69 -12.46 17.21
C TYR A 17 5.72 -11.31 17.50
N THR A 18 4.71 -11.54 18.34
CA THR A 18 3.76 -10.46 18.74
C THR A 18 4.39 -9.39 19.62
N HIS A 19 5.46 -9.75 20.37
CA HIS A 19 6.15 -8.84 21.30
C HIS A 19 7.63 -8.63 20.94
N ALA A 20 8.08 -9.12 19.79
CA ALA A 20 9.47 -9.09 19.38
C ALA A 20 9.65 -8.92 17.87
N PRO A 21 10.84 -8.46 17.42
CA PRO A 21 11.22 -8.48 16.01
C PRO A 21 11.43 -9.91 15.50
N ILE A 22 11.20 -10.14 14.19
CA ILE A 22 11.63 -11.37 13.52
C ILE A 22 13.14 -11.23 13.24
N PRO A 23 14.03 -12.05 13.86
CA PRO A 23 15.47 -11.81 13.78
C PRO A 23 16.02 -11.74 12.35
N SER A 24 15.58 -12.62 11.48
CA SER A 24 16.06 -12.71 10.10
C SER A 24 15.59 -11.59 9.17
N ILE A 25 14.48 -10.93 9.51
CA ILE A 25 13.86 -9.91 8.63
C ILE A 25 14.02 -8.53 9.28
N ASP A 26 13.72 -8.41 10.57
CA ASP A 26 13.56 -7.11 11.22
C ASP A 26 14.88 -6.56 11.75
N SER A 27 15.71 -7.40 12.46
CA SER A 27 16.83 -6.89 13.26
C SER A 27 17.86 -6.13 12.42
N HIS A 28 18.30 -6.69 11.30
CA HIS A 28 19.33 -6.05 10.47
C HIS A 28 18.80 -4.75 9.82
N LEU A 29 17.60 -4.80 9.23
CA LEU A 29 17.02 -3.63 8.55
C LEU A 29 16.65 -2.51 9.52
N GLN A 30 16.23 -2.84 10.74
CA GLN A 30 16.02 -1.85 11.80
C GLN A 30 17.32 -1.17 12.19
N THR A 31 18.39 -1.94 12.41
CA THR A 31 19.70 -1.37 12.76
C THR A 31 20.19 -0.40 11.70
N VAL A 32 20.08 -0.74 10.42
CA VAL A 32 20.42 0.15 9.32
C VAL A 32 19.56 1.42 9.36
N ALA A 33 18.25 1.28 9.55
CA ALA A 33 17.33 2.42 9.60
C ALA A 33 17.67 3.36 10.80
N TRP A 34 18.00 2.82 11.96
CA TRP A 34 18.38 3.61 13.15
C TRP A 34 19.66 4.42 12.92
N HIS A 35 20.66 3.85 12.27
CA HIS A 35 21.86 4.62 11.88
C HIS A 35 21.53 5.78 10.94
N LEU A 36 20.53 5.60 10.06
CA LEU A 36 20.09 6.65 9.14
C LEU A 36 19.27 7.75 9.81
N GLN A 37 18.76 7.55 11.04
CA GLN A 37 18.07 8.59 11.83
C GLN A 37 18.97 9.80 12.17
N ASN A 38 20.29 9.67 12.11
CA ASN A 38 21.21 10.78 12.25
C ASN A 38 21.15 11.75 11.07
N ASN A 39 20.52 11.39 9.97
CA ASN A 39 20.32 12.26 8.81
C ASN A 39 18.96 12.96 8.92
N GLU A 40 18.98 14.23 9.33
CA GLU A 40 17.78 15.05 9.53
C GLU A 40 16.92 15.15 8.26
N PHE A 41 17.52 15.22 7.09
CA PHE A 41 16.80 15.28 5.82
C PHE A 41 15.96 14.01 5.57
N LEU A 42 16.52 12.82 5.85
CA LEU A 42 15.79 11.57 5.73
C LEU A 42 14.64 11.49 6.73
N VAL A 43 14.87 11.91 7.98
CA VAL A 43 13.83 11.96 9.01
C VAL A 43 12.72 12.93 8.60
N GLN A 44 13.07 14.09 8.09
CA GLN A 44 12.11 15.12 7.68
C GLN A 44 11.23 14.66 6.51
N ILE A 45 11.83 14.10 5.45
CA ILE A 45 11.08 13.53 4.32
C ILE A 45 10.19 12.36 4.78
N SER A 46 10.71 11.47 5.62
CA SER A 46 9.94 10.35 6.16
C SER A 46 8.74 10.82 6.98
N SER A 47 8.90 11.88 7.76
CA SER A 47 7.83 12.49 8.54
C SER A 47 6.74 13.12 7.65
N ILE A 48 7.15 13.78 6.57
CA ILE A 48 6.23 14.33 5.57
C ILE A 48 5.42 13.20 4.92
N ILE A 49 6.08 12.13 4.46
CA ILE A 49 5.42 10.97 3.86
C ILE A 49 4.43 10.35 4.84
N ALA A 50 4.85 10.14 6.10
CA ALA A 50 3.98 9.59 7.13
C ALA A 50 2.74 10.46 7.38
N LYS A 51 2.88 11.78 7.37
CA LYS A 51 1.76 12.72 7.53
C LYS A 51 0.79 12.67 6.35
N PHE A 52 1.29 12.68 5.12
CA PHE A 52 0.44 12.70 3.92
C PHE A 52 -0.23 11.37 3.61
N LEU A 53 0.42 10.25 3.93
CA LEU A 53 -0.14 8.90 3.74
C LEU A 53 -0.71 8.30 5.04
N GLY A 54 -0.82 9.11 6.10
CA GLY A 54 -1.43 8.73 7.36
C GLY A 54 -2.96 8.63 7.28
N ASP A 55 -3.56 8.09 8.35
CA ASP A 55 -4.96 7.66 8.36
C ASP A 55 -5.94 8.74 7.88
N THR A 56 -5.89 9.95 8.44
CA THR A 56 -6.81 11.03 8.09
C THR A 56 -6.45 11.68 6.75
N MET A 57 -5.21 12.12 6.60
CA MET A 57 -4.78 12.83 5.39
C MET A 57 -4.76 11.90 4.17
N GLY A 58 -4.32 10.67 4.35
CA GLY A 58 -4.37 9.64 3.30
C GLY A 58 -5.81 9.37 2.85
N ALA A 59 -6.75 9.24 3.78
CA ALA A 59 -8.17 9.07 3.44
C ALA A 59 -8.71 10.25 2.62
N VAL A 60 -8.40 11.50 3.02
CA VAL A 60 -8.79 12.72 2.28
C VAL A 60 -8.19 12.70 0.87
N ILE A 61 -6.89 12.43 0.75
CA ILE A 61 -6.20 12.35 -0.56
C ILE A 61 -6.83 11.27 -1.43
N GLY A 62 -7.08 10.09 -0.87
CA GLY A 62 -7.72 8.98 -1.59
C GLY A 62 -9.12 9.33 -2.10
N LEU A 63 -9.94 9.99 -1.28
CA LEU A 63 -11.27 10.46 -1.64
C LEU A 63 -11.24 11.54 -2.73
N VAL A 64 -10.32 12.50 -2.63
CA VAL A 64 -10.15 13.55 -3.65
C VAL A 64 -9.75 12.92 -4.99
N ILE A 65 -8.78 12.01 -4.99
CA ILE A 65 -8.33 11.31 -6.21
C ILE A 65 -9.48 10.47 -6.79
N ALA A 66 -10.20 9.71 -5.97
CA ALA A 66 -11.37 8.95 -6.42
C ALA A 66 -12.45 9.87 -7.01
N GLY A 67 -12.71 11.03 -6.38
CA GLY A 67 -13.64 12.04 -6.90
C GLY A 67 -13.24 12.61 -8.26
N ILE A 68 -11.95 12.93 -8.44
CA ILE A 68 -11.42 13.39 -9.73
C ILE A 68 -11.58 12.31 -10.82
N ILE A 69 -11.25 11.06 -10.48
CA ILE A 69 -11.40 9.94 -11.41
C ILE A 69 -12.89 9.72 -11.75
N PHE A 70 -13.79 9.86 -10.77
CA PHE A 70 -15.23 9.64 -10.92
C PHE A 70 -15.86 10.50 -12.00
N ILE A 71 -15.36 11.71 -12.22
CA ILE A 71 -15.85 12.64 -13.25
C ILE A 71 -15.76 12.01 -14.66
N LYS A 72 -14.69 11.25 -14.92
CA LYS A 72 -14.41 10.68 -16.25
C LYS A 72 -14.55 9.17 -16.34
N ASP A 73 -14.44 8.47 -15.23
CA ASP A 73 -14.32 7.02 -15.16
C ASP A 73 -14.90 6.48 -13.84
N LYS A 74 -16.21 6.30 -13.83
CA LYS A 74 -16.96 5.85 -12.64
C LYS A 74 -16.54 4.46 -12.17
N VAL A 75 -16.31 3.54 -13.11
CA VAL A 75 -15.92 2.15 -12.76
C VAL A 75 -14.57 2.14 -12.05
N SER A 76 -13.59 2.89 -12.55
CA SER A 76 -12.26 2.99 -11.93
C SER A 76 -12.31 3.67 -10.56
N ALA A 77 -13.11 4.73 -10.41
CA ALA A 77 -13.26 5.42 -9.14
C ALA A 77 -13.92 4.53 -8.06
N ILE A 78 -14.99 3.83 -8.44
CA ILE A 78 -15.69 2.90 -7.54
C ILE A 78 -14.76 1.75 -7.15
N TRP A 79 -14.01 1.19 -8.10
CA TRP A 79 -13.03 0.14 -7.80
C TRP A 79 -11.96 0.62 -6.82
N LEU A 80 -11.36 1.79 -7.03
CA LEU A 80 -10.37 2.37 -6.11
C LEU A 80 -10.95 2.52 -4.70
N ALA A 81 -12.17 3.07 -4.58
CA ALA A 81 -12.83 3.27 -3.29
C ALA A 81 -13.13 1.95 -2.57
N LEU A 82 -13.62 0.94 -3.30
CA LEU A 82 -13.90 -0.39 -2.74
C LEU A 82 -12.63 -1.11 -2.29
N VAL A 83 -11.56 -1.07 -3.12
CA VAL A 83 -10.27 -1.67 -2.75
C VAL A 83 -9.70 -1.00 -1.50
N ALA A 84 -9.77 0.33 -1.42
CA ALA A 84 -9.32 1.08 -0.25
C ALA A 84 -10.14 0.70 1.01
N ALA A 85 -11.47 0.64 0.91
CA ALA A 85 -12.34 0.26 2.01
C ALA A 85 -12.05 -1.17 2.52
N ILE A 86 -11.91 -2.14 1.61
CA ILE A 86 -11.60 -3.54 1.95
C ILE A 86 -10.19 -3.63 2.57
N ALA A 87 -9.20 -2.96 1.98
CA ALA A 87 -7.82 -3.06 2.45
C ALA A 87 -7.63 -2.40 3.82
N VAL A 88 -8.17 -1.19 4.02
CA VAL A 88 -8.06 -0.45 5.29
C VAL A 88 -8.91 -1.11 6.37
N GLY A 89 -10.17 -1.47 6.08
CA GLY A 89 -11.04 -2.17 7.01
C GLY A 89 -10.48 -3.54 7.42
N GLY A 90 -10.00 -4.31 6.44
CA GLY A 90 -9.34 -5.59 6.70
C GLY A 90 -8.05 -5.44 7.51
N ASN A 91 -7.25 -4.41 7.23
CA ASN A 91 -6.05 -4.12 8.01
C ASN A 91 -6.36 -3.81 9.48
N THR A 92 -7.44 -3.10 9.74
CA THR A 92 -7.92 -2.84 11.11
C THR A 92 -8.27 -4.13 11.84
N LEU A 93 -8.99 -5.05 11.19
CA LEU A 93 -9.30 -6.38 11.75
C LEU A 93 -8.03 -7.21 11.98
N ILE A 94 -7.08 -7.19 11.04
CA ILE A 94 -5.79 -7.87 11.17
C ILE A 94 -5.05 -7.37 12.41
N LYS A 95 -4.98 -6.04 12.63
CA LYS A 95 -4.36 -5.44 13.82
C LYS A 95 -5.00 -5.92 15.13
N LEU A 96 -6.33 -6.00 15.17
CA LEU A 96 -7.06 -6.48 16.36
C LEU A 96 -6.77 -7.95 16.65
N VAL A 97 -6.76 -8.81 15.62
CA VAL A 97 -6.54 -10.25 15.76
C VAL A 97 -5.10 -10.57 16.10
N ILE A 98 -4.13 -9.92 15.42
CA ILE A 98 -2.71 -10.22 15.60
C ILE A 98 -2.18 -9.62 16.89
N GLY A 99 -2.51 -8.37 17.17
CA GLY A 99 -2.16 -7.70 18.41
C GLY A 99 -0.67 -7.42 18.58
N ARG A 100 0.14 -7.33 17.50
CA ARG A 100 1.58 -7.12 17.57
C ARG A 100 1.90 -5.74 18.15
N ASP A 101 2.80 -5.70 19.13
CA ASP A 101 3.30 -4.45 19.68
C ASP A 101 4.24 -3.74 18.70
N ARG A 102 4.33 -2.42 18.82
CA ARG A 102 5.26 -1.63 18.02
C ARG A 102 6.66 -1.69 18.60
N PRO A 103 7.71 -1.40 17.78
CA PRO A 103 9.05 -1.19 18.35
C PRO A 103 8.97 -0.16 19.49
N ASP A 104 9.64 -0.45 20.61
CA ASP A 104 9.68 0.40 21.82
C ASP A 104 10.94 1.27 21.90
N ILE A 105 11.92 0.99 21.04
CA ILE A 105 13.20 1.68 20.97
C ILE A 105 13.37 2.42 19.65
N HIS A 106 14.17 3.48 19.65
CA HIS A 106 14.51 4.29 18.46
C HIS A 106 13.31 4.90 17.74
N ARG A 107 12.22 5.20 18.44
CA ARG A 107 11.14 6.01 17.87
C ARG A 107 11.56 7.48 17.82
N ILE A 108 11.33 8.13 16.70
CA ILE A 108 11.50 9.58 16.59
C ILE A 108 10.47 10.27 17.50
N ALA A 109 10.89 11.30 18.23
CA ALA A 109 10.09 11.97 19.27
C ALA A 109 8.67 12.35 18.85
N ALA A 110 8.50 12.82 17.60
CA ALA A 110 7.19 13.19 17.04
C ALA A 110 6.23 12.00 16.83
N PHE A 111 6.71 10.76 16.96
CA PHE A 111 5.96 9.52 16.71
C PHE A 111 5.96 8.56 17.90
N THR A 112 6.35 9.04 19.10
CA THR A 112 6.39 8.23 20.33
C THR A 112 5.03 7.62 20.64
N ASP A 113 3.96 8.41 20.48
CA ASP A 113 2.59 8.06 20.84
C ASP A 113 1.77 7.57 19.63
N GLU A 114 2.42 7.03 18.60
CA GLU A 114 1.71 6.44 17.46
C GLU A 114 0.74 5.34 17.95
N PRO A 115 -0.59 5.52 17.76
CA PRO A 115 -1.58 4.65 18.40
C PRO A 115 -1.71 3.29 17.71
N GLY A 116 -2.27 2.33 18.47
CA GLY A 116 -2.68 1.03 17.97
C GLY A 116 -1.55 0.04 17.73
N LYS A 117 -1.91 -1.12 17.20
CA LYS A 117 -1.03 -2.27 16.99
C LYS A 117 -0.19 -2.13 15.71
N SER A 118 0.93 -2.86 15.66
CA SER A 118 1.94 -2.69 14.63
C SER A 118 1.61 -3.42 13.31
N PHE A 119 1.29 -4.71 13.39
CA PHE A 119 1.09 -5.56 12.20
C PHE A 119 -0.37 -5.57 11.74
N ALA A 120 -0.63 -5.38 10.44
CA ALA A 120 0.24 -4.94 9.38
C ALA A 120 0.25 -3.41 9.30
N SER A 121 1.29 -2.83 8.65
CA SER A 121 1.40 -1.37 8.50
C SER A 121 0.27 -0.77 7.67
N GLY A 122 -0.55 0.09 8.28
CA GLY A 122 -1.67 0.78 7.61
C GLY A 122 -1.22 1.74 6.52
N HIS A 123 -0.17 2.53 6.77
CA HIS A 123 0.42 3.44 5.78
C HIS A 123 0.91 2.70 4.54
N THR A 124 1.58 1.57 4.73
CA THR A 124 2.04 0.74 3.60
C THR A 124 0.85 0.14 2.85
N THR A 125 -0.14 -0.40 3.56
CA THR A 125 -1.37 -0.93 2.94
C THR A 125 -2.05 0.12 2.07
N PHE A 126 -2.21 1.34 2.61
CA PHE A 126 -2.81 2.45 1.87
C PHE A 126 -1.98 2.88 0.67
N ALA A 127 -0.66 3.01 0.81
CA ALA A 127 0.24 3.37 -0.29
C ALA A 127 0.17 2.35 -1.44
N VAL A 128 0.21 1.05 -1.12
CA VAL A 128 0.07 -0.03 -2.11
C VAL A 128 -1.24 0.08 -2.86
N VAL A 129 -2.34 0.27 -2.15
CA VAL A 129 -3.67 0.37 -2.75
C VAL A 129 -3.77 1.62 -3.62
N LEU A 130 -3.36 2.78 -3.11
CA LEU A 130 -3.44 4.02 -3.85
C LEU A 130 -2.59 3.98 -5.13
N PHE A 131 -1.30 3.72 -4.99
CA PHE A 131 -0.38 3.73 -6.13
C PHE A 131 -0.57 2.54 -7.05
N GLY A 132 -0.89 1.36 -6.52
CA GLY A 132 -1.17 0.16 -7.29
C GLY A 132 -2.47 0.28 -8.11
N CYS A 133 -3.56 0.76 -7.52
CA CYS A 133 -4.80 1.00 -8.26
C CYS A 133 -4.61 2.08 -9.33
N LEU A 134 -3.92 3.20 -9.01
CA LEU A 134 -3.61 4.23 -9.99
C LEU A 134 -2.76 3.69 -11.15
N PHE A 135 -1.77 2.84 -10.86
CA PHE A 135 -1.00 2.16 -11.90
C PHE A 135 -1.91 1.37 -12.84
N PHE A 136 -2.79 0.52 -12.32
CA PHE A 136 -3.68 -0.30 -13.14
C PHE A 136 -4.71 0.53 -13.91
N ILE A 137 -5.24 1.60 -13.32
CA ILE A 137 -6.16 2.52 -14.00
C ILE A 137 -5.47 3.21 -15.18
N LEU A 138 -4.27 3.74 -14.96
CA LEU A 138 -3.51 4.46 -15.98
C LEU A 138 -2.95 3.52 -17.06
N LEU A 139 -2.63 2.27 -16.70
CA LEU A 139 -2.10 1.27 -17.62
C LEU A 139 -2.96 1.08 -18.87
N HIS A 140 -4.28 1.18 -18.72
CA HIS A 140 -5.24 1.03 -19.83
C HIS A 140 -5.25 2.22 -20.79
N SER A 141 -4.80 3.39 -20.35
CA SER A 141 -4.76 4.61 -21.16
C SER A 141 -3.43 4.81 -21.90
N LEU A 142 -2.40 4.06 -21.52
CA LEU A 142 -1.07 4.20 -22.06
C LEU A 142 -0.80 3.21 -23.20
N THR A 143 -0.18 3.70 -24.27
CA THR A 143 0.23 2.90 -25.43
C THR A 143 1.72 2.51 -25.36
N SER A 144 2.57 3.43 -24.91
CA SER A 144 4.02 3.24 -24.84
C SER A 144 4.44 2.30 -23.70
N VAL A 145 5.30 1.35 -23.99
CA VAL A 145 5.93 0.45 -23.01
C VAL A 145 6.73 1.24 -21.98
N TRP A 146 7.46 2.27 -22.44
CA TRP A 146 8.25 3.13 -21.56
C TRP A 146 7.40 3.90 -20.56
N SER A 147 6.25 4.44 -21.01
CA SER A 147 5.32 5.12 -20.10
C SER A 147 4.72 4.16 -19.06
N LYS A 148 4.40 2.93 -19.45
CA LYS A 148 3.93 1.88 -18.54
C LYS A 148 4.99 1.52 -17.51
N ALA A 149 6.24 1.32 -17.97
CA ALA A 149 7.37 1.03 -17.08
C ALA A 149 7.62 2.18 -16.09
N LEU A 150 7.62 3.42 -16.57
CA LEU A 150 7.85 4.59 -15.72
C LEU A 150 6.79 4.71 -14.62
N ILE A 151 5.51 4.59 -14.94
CA ILE A 151 4.43 4.65 -13.94
C ILE A 151 4.53 3.48 -12.96
N GLY A 152 4.84 2.27 -13.43
CA GLY A 152 5.05 1.11 -12.57
C GLY A 152 6.22 1.30 -11.60
N LEU A 153 7.35 1.77 -12.10
CA LEU A 153 8.53 2.09 -11.27
C LEU A 153 8.23 3.21 -10.26
N THR A 154 7.47 4.23 -10.66
CA THR A 154 7.05 5.31 -9.77
C THR A 154 6.14 4.77 -8.66
N ALA A 155 5.13 3.97 -8.99
CA ALA A 155 4.22 3.36 -8.01
C ALA A 155 4.98 2.47 -7.00
N MET A 156 5.91 1.64 -7.50
CA MET A 156 6.79 0.83 -6.65
C MET A 156 7.69 1.70 -5.78
N GLY A 157 8.36 2.70 -6.36
CA GLY A 157 9.26 3.60 -5.63
C GLY A 157 8.56 4.34 -4.49
N LEU A 158 7.36 4.91 -4.73
CA LEU A 158 6.56 5.58 -3.70
C LEU A 158 6.09 4.62 -2.60
N THR A 159 5.75 3.39 -2.96
CA THR A 159 5.41 2.34 -1.99
C THR A 159 6.61 1.99 -1.12
N PHE A 160 7.77 1.72 -1.71
CA PHE A 160 9.00 1.43 -0.96
C PHE A 160 9.44 2.60 -0.09
N LEU A 161 9.33 3.83 -0.58
CA LEU A 161 9.64 5.04 0.18
C LEU A 161 8.72 5.15 1.41
N THR A 162 7.44 4.79 1.27
CA THR A 162 6.50 4.72 2.39
C THR A 162 6.93 3.64 3.38
N MET A 163 7.24 2.42 2.93
CA MET A 163 7.73 1.33 3.79
C MET A 163 8.97 1.74 4.56
N PHE A 164 9.95 2.30 3.86
CA PHE A 164 11.19 2.80 4.43
C PHE A 164 10.92 3.87 5.50
N SER A 165 10.04 4.84 5.22
CA SER A 165 9.71 5.91 6.15
C SER A 165 9.18 5.37 7.49
N ARG A 166 8.35 4.32 7.48
CA ARG A 166 7.77 3.74 8.70
C ARG A 166 8.81 3.01 9.55
N VAL A 167 9.78 2.36 8.91
CA VAL A 167 10.89 1.70 9.60
C VAL A 167 11.89 2.74 10.13
N LEU A 168 12.24 3.76 9.32
CA LEU A 168 13.13 4.84 9.72
C LEU A 168 12.60 5.62 10.92
N LEU A 169 11.29 5.92 10.96
CA LEU A 169 10.67 6.62 12.09
C LEU A 169 10.54 5.74 13.35
N GLY A 170 10.91 4.47 13.29
CA GLY A 170 10.89 3.53 14.41
C GLY A 170 9.51 3.07 14.86
N VAL A 171 8.47 3.26 14.03
CA VAL A 171 7.06 2.96 14.39
C VAL A 171 6.56 1.60 13.92
N HIS A 172 7.29 0.96 13.01
CA HIS A 172 6.99 -0.36 12.48
C HIS A 172 8.24 -1.21 12.31
N TYR A 173 8.08 -2.52 12.47
CA TYR A 173 9.08 -3.49 12.02
C TYR A 173 9.08 -3.58 10.49
N PRO A 174 10.22 -3.92 9.84
CA PRO A 174 10.25 -4.22 8.40
C PRO A 174 9.20 -5.25 7.97
N SER A 175 9.01 -6.31 8.77
CA SER A 175 7.99 -7.34 8.51
C SER A 175 6.54 -6.81 8.58
N ASP A 176 6.25 -5.75 9.36
CA ASP A 176 4.93 -5.10 9.35
C ASP A 176 4.65 -4.40 8.02
N THR A 177 5.68 -3.74 7.48
CA THR A 177 5.56 -3.07 6.18
C THR A 177 5.45 -4.09 5.05
N LEU A 178 6.20 -5.20 5.13
CA LEU A 178 6.04 -6.32 4.20
C LEU A 178 4.62 -6.93 4.30
N GLY A 179 4.08 -7.07 5.51
CA GLY A 179 2.70 -7.50 5.73
C GLY A 179 1.69 -6.56 5.07
N GLY A 180 1.88 -5.24 5.20
CA GLY A 180 1.05 -4.23 4.54
C GLY A 180 1.12 -4.29 3.01
N LEU A 181 2.32 -4.49 2.46
CA LEU A 181 2.53 -4.69 1.03
C LEU A 181 1.78 -5.93 0.52
N LEU A 182 1.98 -7.07 1.16
CA LEU A 182 1.35 -8.33 0.76
C LEU A 182 -0.17 -8.30 0.88
N TRP A 183 -0.70 -7.68 1.94
CA TRP A 183 -2.14 -7.51 2.13
C TRP A 183 -2.74 -6.62 1.04
N GLY A 184 -2.18 -5.43 0.81
CA GLY A 184 -2.65 -4.50 -0.23
C GLY A 184 -2.63 -5.12 -1.62
N LEU A 185 -1.53 -5.78 -1.99
CA LEU A 185 -1.42 -6.51 -3.26
C LEU A 185 -2.45 -7.64 -3.37
N SER A 186 -2.72 -8.36 -2.28
CA SER A 186 -3.72 -9.44 -2.28
C SER A 186 -5.11 -8.91 -2.59
N VAL A 187 -5.52 -7.80 -1.96
CA VAL A 187 -6.81 -7.17 -2.22
C VAL A 187 -6.91 -6.68 -3.67
N ILE A 188 -5.87 -6.04 -4.19
CA ILE A 188 -5.82 -5.62 -5.60
C ILE A 188 -5.96 -6.83 -6.52
N CYS A 189 -5.15 -7.87 -6.34
CA CYS A 189 -5.16 -9.06 -7.20
C CYS A 189 -6.52 -9.79 -7.18
N LEU A 190 -7.19 -9.85 -6.03
CA LEU A 190 -8.49 -10.50 -5.91
C LEU A 190 -9.63 -9.69 -6.56
N THR A 191 -9.54 -8.37 -6.54
CA THR A 191 -10.59 -7.49 -7.07
C THR A 191 -10.39 -7.09 -8.53
N TYR A 192 -9.16 -7.15 -9.03
CA TYR A 192 -8.80 -6.70 -10.39
C TYR A 192 -9.56 -7.43 -11.52
N PRO A 193 -9.78 -8.77 -11.48
CA PRO A 193 -10.60 -9.43 -12.51
C PRO A 193 -12.02 -8.89 -12.60
N THR A 194 -12.64 -8.59 -11.45
CA THR A 194 -13.98 -7.98 -11.38
C THR A 194 -13.96 -6.57 -11.96
N TYR A 195 -12.96 -5.76 -11.62
CA TYR A 195 -12.77 -4.44 -12.22
C TYR A 195 -12.66 -4.51 -13.75
N LEU A 196 -11.83 -5.42 -14.28
CA LEU A 196 -11.69 -5.60 -15.72
C LEU A 196 -13.00 -6.02 -16.40
N HIS A 197 -13.81 -6.84 -15.76
CA HIS A 197 -15.13 -7.24 -16.27
C HIS A 197 -16.03 -6.03 -16.45
N TYR A 198 -16.23 -5.22 -15.40
CA TYR A 198 -17.07 -4.02 -15.49
C TYR A 198 -16.49 -2.95 -16.41
N LYS A 199 -15.17 -2.82 -16.49
CA LYS A 199 -14.50 -1.90 -17.40
C LYS A 199 -14.74 -2.23 -18.86
N LYS A 200 -14.79 -3.52 -19.21
CA LYS A 200 -15.16 -3.98 -20.56
C LYS A 200 -16.61 -3.67 -20.90
N LEU A 201 -17.52 -3.78 -19.94
CA LEU A 201 -18.93 -3.44 -20.13
C LEU A 201 -19.15 -1.93 -20.36
N GLU A 202 -18.37 -1.08 -19.66
CA GLU A 202 -18.46 0.38 -19.82
C GLU A 202 -17.95 0.87 -21.18
N LYS A 203 -16.87 0.25 -21.71
CA LYS A 203 -16.23 0.64 -22.99
C LYS A 203 -15.93 -0.59 -23.85
N PRO A 204 -16.96 -1.26 -24.37
CA PRO A 204 -16.76 -2.50 -25.11
C PRO A 204 -15.85 -2.35 -26.33
N GLN A 205 -15.93 -1.23 -27.05
CA GLN A 205 -15.11 -0.96 -28.26
C GLN A 205 -13.61 -0.93 -27.97
N HIS A 206 -13.18 -0.52 -26.76
CA HIS A 206 -11.75 -0.44 -26.42
C HIS A 206 -11.10 -1.82 -26.30
N TYR A 207 -11.87 -2.85 -25.98
CA TYR A 207 -11.42 -4.24 -25.80
C TYR A 207 -11.62 -5.12 -27.04
N LEU A 208 -12.26 -4.56 -28.12
CA LEU A 208 -12.38 -5.26 -29.39
C LEU A 208 -11.05 -5.26 -30.16
N PRO A 209 -10.75 -6.30 -30.95
CA PRO A 209 -9.65 -6.29 -31.91
C PRO A 209 -9.74 -5.08 -32.83
N LYS A 210 -8.60 -4.53 -33.23
CA LYS A 210 -8.55 -3.31 -34.08
C LYS A 210 -9.39 -3.45 -35.35
N SER A 211 -9.48 -4.65 -35.92
CA SER A 211 -10.29 -4.99 -37.08
C SER A 211 -11.79 -4.81 -36.86
N MET A 212 -12.30 -4.96 -35.63
CA MET A 212 -13.72 -4.87 -35.31
C MET A 212 -14.14 -3.50 -34.75
N ARG A 213 -13.19 -2.62 -34.40
CA ARG A 213 -13.51 -1.29 -33.83
C ARG A 213 -14.19 -0.31 -34.78
N LYS A 214 -14.11 -0.56 -36.09
CA LYS A 214 -14.73 0.31 -37.14
C LYS A 214 -16.14 -0.12 -37.52
N ALA A 215 -16.62 -1.25 -37.02
CA ALA A 215 -17.91 -1.84 -37.40
C ALA A 215 -19.03 -1.60 -36.35
N VAL A 216 -18.74 -0.92 -35.28
CA VAL A 216 -19.65 -0.55 -34.22
C VAL A 216 -19.53 0.96 -33.97
#